data_f056c48b7447b19b064c31568e3809be
#
_entry.id   f056c48b7447b19b064c31568e3809be
#
_cell.length_a   1.000
_cell.length_b   1.000
_cell.length_c   1.000
_cell.angle_alpha   90.00
_cell.angle_beta   90.00
_cell.angle_gamma   90.00
#
_symmetry.space_group_name_H-M   'P 1'
#
loop_
_entity.id
_entity.type
_entity.pdbx_description
1 polymer ?
#
loop_
_entity_poly.entity_id
_entity_poly.type
_entity_poly.pdbx_seq_one_letter_code
_entity_poly.pdbx_strand_id
1 'polypeptide(L)'
;MKEQITIYYDKDKKHPNDYIIKRVITPDGDKYSIMSYYKIFGMVKRFHSKIELSNVAVNKYILQCMKSQFFNRVEYQKVMEGI
;
A
#
# COMPACT_ATOMS: atom_id res chain seq x y z
N MET A 1 7.87 -4.76 18.01
CA MET A 1 7.98 -5.26 16.63
C MET A 1 6.90 -4.61 15.78
N LYS A 2 7.30 -4.02 14.67
CA LYS A 2 6.38 -3.32 13.77
C LYS A 2 6.10 -4.18 12.54
N GLU A 3 5.00 -3.92 11.88
CA GLU A 3 4.61 -4.67 10.69
C GLU A 3 4.63 -3.78 9.46
N GLN A 4 5.13 -4.34 8.37
CA GLN A 4 4.96 -3.78 7.05
C GLN A 4 3.70 -4.38 6.45
N ILE A 5 2.86 -3.53 5.89
CA ILE A 5 1.57 -3.95 5.35
C ILE A 5 1.58 -3.71 3.85
N THR A 6 1.27 -4.75 3.07
CA THR A 6 1.19 -4.62 1.63
C THR A 6 -0.23 -4.90 1.17
N ILE A 7 -0.78 -3.98 0.39
CA ILE A 7 -2.12 -4.11 -0.17
C ILE A 7 -1.94 -4.41 -1.66
N TYR A 8 -2.41 -5.58 -2.08
CA TYR A 8 -2.31 -6.03 -3.46
C TYR A 8 -3.61 -5.80 -4.20
N TYR A 9 -3.48 -5.48 -5.48
CA TYR A 9 -4.61 -5.26 -6.37
C TYR A 9 -4.52 -6.18 -7.57
N ASP A 10 -5.67 -6.52 -8.14
CA ASP A 10 -5.73 -7.28 -9.38
C ASP A 10 -5.43 -6.36 -10.56
N LYS A 11 -4.88 -6.96 -11.60
CA LYS A 11 -4.60 -6.24 -12.85
C LYS A 11 -5.91 -5.83 -13.52
N ASP A 12 -5.99 -4.57 -13.93
CA ASP A 12 -7.12 -4.08 -14.72
C ASP A 12 -6.96 -4.54 -16.15
N LYS A 13 -7.82 -5.47 -16.58
CA LYS A 13 -7.77 -6.03 -17.93
C LYS A 13 -8.28 -5.07 -18.99
N LYS A 14 -9.11 -4.10 -18.60
CA LYS A 14 -9.64 -3.08 -19.53
C LYS A 14 -8.62 -1.99 -19.81
N HIS A 15 -7.75 -1.71 -18.83
CA HIS A 15 -6.73 -0.67 -18.94
C HIS A 15 -5.36 -1.28 -18.61
N PRO A 16 -4.81 -2.12 -19.49
CA PRO A 16 -3.60 -2.89 -19.17
C PRO A 16 -2.36 -2.03 -18.91
N ASN A 17 -2.36 -0.77 -19.35
CA ASN A 17 -1.24 0.14 -19.18
C ASN A 17 -1.43 1.12 -18.04
N ASP A 18 -2.60 1.19 -17.44
CA ASP A 18 -2.94 2.16 -16.39
C ASP A 18 -3.71 1.46 -15.27
N TYR A 19 -3.01 1.04 -14.23
CA TYR A 19 -3.66 0.42 -13.09
C TYR A 19 -2.75 0.49 -11.86
N ILE A 20 -3.34 0.35 -10.67
CA ILE A 20 -2.58 0.25 -9.44
C ILE A 20 -2.12 -1.19 -9.24
N ILE A 21 -0.84 -1.34 -8.88
CA ILE A 21 -0.23 -2.65 -8.66
C ILE A 21 -0.34 -3.05 -7.20
N LYS A 22 0.17 -2.20 -6.31
CA LYS A 22 0.17 -2.46 -4.86
C LYS A 22 0.47 -1.17 -4.10
N ARG A 23 0.17 -1.21 -2.80
CA ARG A 23 0.60 -0.17 -1.84
C ARG A 23 1.38 -0.84 -0.73
N VAL A 24 2.51 -0.25 -0.36
CA VAL A 24 3.34 -0.75 0.74
C VAL A 24 3.32 0.28 1.85
N ILE A 25 2.86 -0.13 3.03
CA ILE A 25 2.75 0.72 4.22
C ILE A 25 3.83 0.29 5.19
N THR A 26 4.77 1.18 5.49
CA THR A 26 5.92 0.88 6.34
C THR A 26 5.98 1.88 7.50
N PRO A 27 6.11 1.40 8.75
CA PRO A 27 6.35 2.32 9.86
C PRO A 27 7.67 3.08 9.66
N ASP A 28 7.63 4.40 9.82
CA ASP A 28 8.78 5.26 9.59
C ASP A 28 8.76 6.40 10.62
N GLY A 29 9.47 6.20 11.74
CA GLY A 29 9.50 7.18 12.81
C GLY A 29 8.13 7.35 13.45
N ASP A 30 7.58 8.57 13.39
CA ASP A 30 6.29 8.92 13.95
C ASP A 30 5.14 8.87 12.92
N LYS A 31 5.41 8.31 11.75
CA LYS A 31 4.43 8.19 10.67
C LYS A 31 4.48 6.81 10.05
N TYR A 32 3.41 6.47 9.32
CA TYR A 32 3.46 5.40 8.34
C TYR A 32 3.79 6.00 6.99
N SER A 33 4.81 5.45 6.34
CA SER A 33 5.18 5.80 4.97
C SER A 33 4.43 4.88 4.01
N ILE A 34 3.72 5.45 3.05
CA ILE A 34 2.94 4.69 2.07
C ILE A 34 3.54 4.89 0.70
N MET A 35 3.98 3.79 0.09
CA MET A 35 4.47 3.81 -1.28
C MET A 35 3.46 3.10 -2.16
N SER A 36 2.87 3.84 -3.10
CA SER A 36 1.89 3.30 -4.05
C SER A 36 2.55 3.10 -5.39
N TYR A 37 2.41 1.90 -5.95
CA TYR A 37 3.00 1.51 -7.22
C TYR A 37 1.91 1.42 -8.28
N TYR A 38 2.07 2.21 -9.34
CA TYR A 38 1.12 2.24 -10.46
C TYR A 38 1.82 1.88 -11.74
N LYS A 39 1.06 1.30 -12.65
CA LYS A 39 1.46 1.25 -14.05
C LYS A 39 0.77 2.43 -14.75
N ILE A 40 1.54 3.31 -15.36
CA ILE A 40 1.03 4.49 -16.07
C ILE A 40 1.74 4.58 -17.41
N PHE A 41 0.98 4.55 -18.50
CA PHE A 41 1.53 4.49 -19.87
C PHE A 41 2.50 3.32 -20.05
N GLY A 42 2.20 2.19 -19.40
CA GLY A 42 3.07 1.01 -19.48
C GLY A 42 4.32 1.07 -18.62
N MET A 43 4.57 2.16 -17.89
CA MET A 43 5.73 2.32 -17.02
C MET A 43 5.32 2.30 -15.55
N VAL A 44 6.20 1.75 -14.70
CA VAL A 44 5.95 1.72 -13.26
C VAL A 44 6.28 3.07 -12.66
N LYS A 45 5.31 3.69 -12.01
CA LYS A 45 5.45 4.95 -11.26
C LYS A 45 5.17 4.71 -9.79
N ARG A 46 5.89 5.44 -8.94
CA ARG A 46 5.73 5.36 -7.48
C ARG A 46 5.28 6.70 -6.94
N PHE A 47 4.31 6.64 -6.02
CA PHE A 47 3.83 7.83 -5.32
C PHE A 47 3.96 7.60 -3.82
N HIS A 48 4.49 8.59 -3.14
CA HIS A 48 4.75 8.52 -1.70
C HIS A 48 3.79 9.41 -0.93
N SER A 49 3.26 8.89 0.17
CA SER A 49 2.44 9.65 1.10
C SER A 49 2.73 9.19 2.52
N LYS A 50 2.21 9.91 3.50
CA LYS A 50 2.37 9.56 4.91
C LYS A 50 1.05 9.71 5.64
N ILE A 51 0.84 8.87 6.63
CA ILE A 51 -0.31 8.98 7.54
C ILE A 51 0.18 8.87 8.97
N GLU A 52 -0.69 9.24 9.90
CA GLU A 52 -0.41 9.19 11.34
C GLU A 52 -0.07 7.76 11.77
N LEU A 53 0.93 7.62 12.65
CA LEU A 53 1.32 6.33 13.21
C LEU A 53 0.35 5.95 14.33
N SER A 54 -0.78 5.38 13.95
CA SER A 54 -1.76 4.86 14.90
C SER A 54 -2.52 3.70 14.25
N ASN A 55 -3.00 2.78 15.09
CA ASN A 55 -3.79 1.65 14.59
C ASN A 55 -5.10 2.12 13.96
N VAL A 56 -5.69 3.19 14.47
CA VAL A 56 -6.93 3.75 13.93
C VAL A 56 -6.69 4.29 12.52
N ALA A 57 -5.63 5.07 12.34
CA ALA A 57 -5.32 5.68 11.05
C ALA A 57 -5.00 4.63 10.00
N VAL A 58 -4.16 3.65 10.32
CA VAL A 58 -3.77 2.61 9.37
C VAL A 58 -4.94 1.69 9.03
N ASN A 59 -5.77 1.33 10.01
CA ASN A 59 -6.92 0.47 9.73
C ASN A 59 -7.95 1.20 8.87
N LYS A 60 -8.17 2.48 9.11
CA LYS A 60 -9.06 3.29 8.29
C LYS A 60 -8.56 3.36 6.86
N TYR A 61 -7.25 3.53 6.68
CA TYR A 61 -6.64 3.57 5.36
C TYR A 61 -6.82 2.22 4.63
N ILE A 62 -6.56 1.12 5.33
CA ILE A 62 -6.71 -0.22 4.74
C ILE A 62 -8.16 -0.47 4.33
N LEU A 63 -9.13 -0.11 5.17
CA LEU A 63 -10.55 -0.26 4.85
C LEU A 63 -10.93 0.54 3.61
N GLN A 64 -10.40 1.73 3.45
CA GLN A 64 -10.60 2.53 2.25
C GLN A 64 -10.07 1.81 1.00
N CYS A 65 -8.88 1.24 1.10
CA CYS A 65 -8.27 0.51 -0.01
C CYS A 65 -9.07 -0.74 -0.38
N MET A 66 -9.66 -1.42 0.61
CA MET A 66 -10.47 -2.62 0.39
C MET A 66 -11.77 -2.33 -0.38
N LYS A 67 -12.18 -1.08 -0.47
CA LYS A 67 -13.37 -0.70 -1.24
C LYS A 67 -13.13 -0.64 -2.73
N SER A 68 -11.88 -0.73 -3.17
CA SER A 68 -11.55 -0.73 -4.59
C SER A 68 -12.04 -2.03 -5.24
N GLN A 69 -12.61 -1.92 -6.45
CA GLN A 69 -13.06 -3.10 -7.19
C GLN A 69 -11.91 -4.02 -7.60
N PHE A 70 -10.68 -3.51 -7.61
CA PHE A 70 -9.50 -4.29 -7.97
C PHE A 70 -8.73 -4.78 -6.74
N PHE A 71 -9.23 -4.56 -5.56
CA PHE A 71 -8.59 -5.04 -4.34
C PHE A 71 -8.48 -6.57 -4.36
N ASN A 72 -7.28 -7.08 -4.04
CA ASN A 72 -7.04 -8.52 -3.97
C ASN A 72 -6.91 -8.97 -2.52
N ARG A 73 -5.82 -8.55 -1.85
CA ARG A 73 -5.55 -9.01 -0.49
C ARG A 73 -4.62 -8.04 0.25
N VAL A 74 -4.57 -8.21 1.56
CA VAL A 74 -3.63 -7.50 2.43
C VAL A 74 -2.69 -8.54 3.03
N GLU A 75 -1.41 -8.26 3.01
CA GLU A 75 -0.40 -9.10 3.65
C GLU A 75 0.34 -8.29 4.72
N TYR A 76 0.60 -8.96 5.85
CA TYR A 76 1.32 -8.38 6.98
C TYR A 76 2.66 -9.09 7.11
N GLN A 77 3.73 -8.31 7.19
CA GLN A 77 5.07 -8.84 7.36
C GLN A 77 5.75 -8.14 8.52
N LYS A 78 6.26 -8.92 9.47
CA LYS A 78 6.98 -8.37 10.61
C LYS A 78 8.32 -7.83 10.17
N VAL A 79 8.62 -6.61 10.60
CA VAL A 79 9.90 -5.96 10.31
C VAL A 79 10.72 -6.00 11.59
N MET A 80 11.92 -6.57 11.53
CA MET A 80 12.83 -6.59 12.65
C MET A 80 13.51 -5.24 12.80
N GLU A 81 13.45 -4.69 13.99
CA GLU A 81 14.08 -3.42 14.30
C GLU A 81 15.42 -3.64 15.02
N GLY A 82 16.35 -2.72 14.80
CA GLY A 82 17.53 -2.60 15.65
C GLY A 82 18.55 -3.72 15.52
N ILE A 83 18.69 -4.26 14.38
CA ILE A 83 19.78 -5.21 14.13
C ILE A 83 21.05 -4.46 13.77
#